data_48aa19c864c051d1b12bb92e199a8e8d
#
_entry.id   48aa19c864c051d1b12bb92e199a8e8d
#
_cell.length_a   1.000
_cell.length_b   1.000
_cell.length_c   1.000
_cell.angle_alpha   90.00
_cell.angle_beta   90.00
_cell.angle_gamma   90.00
#
_symmetry.space_group_name_H-M   'P 1'
#
loop_
_entity.id
_entity.type
_entity.pdbx_description
1 polymer ?
#
loop_
_entity_poly.entity_id
_entity_poly.type
_entity_poly.pdbx_seq_one_letter_code
_entity_poly.pdbx_strand_id
1 'polypeptide(L)'
;VRLRLPAGLVSLLLAALYRLVLLTVRLRVENYDALRALWAAGTPTVVACWHNELFCFPALRGDTRWVAIVSASRDGEVLARVLNRLGVDTARGSSSRQGLAALRQAVRAMREGAGRVNGFVTVDGPRGPRHKAKDGVLLLAALAGAPLVPARVRCSRAFVFRKAWDRFELPLPFSTCRIVFGRPYAVPSGALRGQALADAVRELEARLHGLG
;
A
#
# COMPACT_ATOMS: atom_id res chain seq x y z
N VAL A 1 -35.75 -10.04 1.60
CA VAL A 1 -34.95 -10.11 0.34
C VAL A 1 -33.75 -9.22 0.51
N ARG A 2 -32.55 -9.80 0.74
CA ARG A 2 -31.29 -9.04 0.72
C ARG A 2 -30.93 -8.81 -0.75
N LEU A 3 -31.18 -7.62 -1.27
CA LEU A 3 -30.71 -7.20 -2.59
C LEU A 3 -29.15 -7.23 -2.54
N ARG A 4 -28.58 -8.27 -3.15
CA ARG A 4 -27.11 -8.34 -3.34
C ARG A 4 -26.77 -7.56 -4.60
N LEU A 5 -26.35 -6.32 -4.44
CA LEU A 5 -25.83 -5.54 -5.56
C LEU A 5 -24.66 -6.27 -6.23
N PRO A 6 -24.58 -6.28 -7.57
CA PRO A 6 -23.44 -6.85 -8.28
C PRO A 6 -22.13 -6.18 -7.86
N ALA A 7 -21.06 -6.96 -7.62
CA ALA A 7 -19.77 -6.45 -7.19
C ALA A 7 -19.20 -5.36 -8.14
N GLY A 8 -19.53 -5.44 -9.43
CA GLY A 8 -19.18 -4.43 -10.42
C GLY A 8 -19.81 -3.06 -10.15
N LEU A 9 -21.11 -3.03 -9.78
CA LEU A 9 -21.81 -1.79 -9.45
C LEU A 9 -21.30 -1.22 -8.12
N VAL A 10 -21.13 -2.07 -7.11
CA VAL A 10 -20.57 -1.65 -5.80
C VAL A 10 -19.19 -1.02 -5.99
N SER A 11 -18.31 -1.65 -6.75
CA SER A 11 -16.96 -1.12 -7.00
C SER A 11 -16.98 0.20 -7.79
N LEU A 12 -17.94 0.39 -8.70
CA LEU A 12 -18.11 1.65 -9.42
C LEU A 12 -18.52 2.78 -8.48
N LEU A 13 -19.51 2.54 -7.64
CA LEU A 13 -20.01 3.52 -6.67
C LEU A 13 -18.90 3.88 -5.64
N LEU A 14 -18.18 2.88 -5.14
CA LEU A 14 -17.07 3.11 -4.20
C LEU A 14 -15.91 3.89 -4.85
N ALA A 15 -15.56 3.61 -6.11
CA ALA A 15 -14.54 4.36 -6.82
C ALA A 15 -14.98 5.80 -7.11
N ALA A 16 -16.26 6.03 -7.40
CA ALA A 16 -16.82 7.37 -7.57
C ALA A 16 -16.81 8.14 -6.24
N LEU A 17 -17.26 7.51 -5.15
CA LEU A 17 -17.22 8.10 -3.80
C LEU A 17 -15.79 8.43 -3.38
N TYR A 18 -14.85 7.52 -3.61
CA TYR A 18 -13.43 7.76 -3.35
C TYR A 18 -12.92 9.03 -4.05
N ARG A 19 -13.21 9.18 -5.35
CA ARG A 19 -12.83 10.37 -6.12
C ARG A 19 -13.48 11.64 -5.58
N LEU A 20 -14.77 11.56 -5.23
CA LEU A 20 -15.50 12.68 -4.65
C LEU A 20 -14.88 13.13 -3.32
N VAL A 21 -14.55 12.19 -2.42
CA VAL A 21 -13.87 12.53 -1.15
C VAL A 21 -12.51 13.17 -1.44
N LEU A 22 -11.72 12.62 -2.37
CA LEU A 22 -10.40 13.18 -2.72
C LEU A 22 -10.47 14.60 -3.28
N LEU A 23 -11.52 14.96 -4.02
CA LEU A 23 -11.72 16.32 -4.52
C LEU A 23 -11.88 17.34 -3.38
N THR A 24 -12.31 16.89 -2.21
CA THR A 24 -12.49 17.75 -1.03
C THR A 24 -11.29 17.76 -0.09
N VAL A 25 -10.35 16.82 -0.26
CA VAL A 25 -9.19 16.65 0.61
C VAL A 25 -7.97 17.35 0.03
N ARG A 26 -7.24 18.10 0.88
CA ARG A 26 -5.98 18.70 0.49
C ARG A 26 -4.83 17.74 0.81
N LEU A 27 -4.14 17.25 -0.23
CA LEU A 27 -2.96 16.42 -0.05
C LEU A 27 -1.71 17.30 0.07
N ARG A 28 -0.88 17.04 1.09
CA ARG A 28 0.46 17.60 1.25
C ARG A 28 1.46 16.45 1.28
N VAL A 29 2.37 16.43 0.31
CA VAL A 29 3.33 15.35 0.16
C VAL A 29 4.72 15.86 0.50
N GLU A 30 5.41 15.17 1.39
CA GLU A 30 6.75 15.52 1.88
C GLU A 30 7.76 14.44 1.51
N ASN A 31 9.00 14.86 1.26
CA ASN A 31 10.12 14.00 0.85
C ASN A 31 9.85 13.21 -0.44
N TYR A 32 9.06 13.76 -1.34
CA TYR A 32 8.62 13.09 -2.56
C TYR A 32 9.66 13.10 -3.68
N ASP A 33 10.60 14.06 -3.65
CA ASP A 33 11.55 14.27 -4.74
C ASP A 33 12.51 13.10 -4.94
N ALA A 34 12.99 12.50 -3.86
CA ALA A 34 13.83 11.30 -3.94
C ALA A 34 13.11 10.13 -4.62
N LEU A 35 11.83 9.97 -4.34
CA LEU A 35 10.99 8.92 -4.93
C LEU A 35 10.75 9.19 -6.42
N ARG A 36 10.43 10.44 -6.78
CA ARG A 36 10.26 10.86 -8.16
C ARG A 36 11.54 10.70 -8.98
N ALA A 37 12.70 11.01 -8.41
CA ALA A 37 13.98 10.82 -9.05
C ALA A 37 14.26 9.34 -9.38
N LEU A 38 13.95 8.41 -8.46
CA LEU A 38 14.06 6.98 -8.73
C LEU A 38 13.13 6.55 -9.88
N TRP A 39 11.89 6.98 -9.88
CA TRP A 39 10.94 6.65 -10.95
C TRP A 39 11.35 7.24 -12.31
N ALA A 40 11.85 8.47 -12.33
CA ALA A 40 12.38 9.09 -13.54
C ALA A 40 13.60 8.36 -14.10
N ALA A 41 14.42 7.76 -13.20
CA ALA A 41 15.55 6.91 -13.57
C ALA A 41 15.14 5.47 -13.95
N GLY A 42 13.84 5.16 -13.99
CA GLY A 42 13.36 3.79 -14.28
C GLY A 42 13.60 2.79 -13.15
N THR A 43 13.85 3.25 -11.94
CA THR A 43 14.03 2.40 -10.76
C THR A 43 12.70 2.22 -10.04
N PRO A 44 12.10 1.02 -10.05
CA PRO A 44 10.85 0.77 -9.35
C PRO A 44 11.10 0.78 -7.83
N THR A 45 10.07 1.07 -7.06
CA THR A 45 10.13 1.09 -5.60
C THR A 45 9.03 0.24 -4.99
N VAL A 46 9.21 -0.17 -3.73
CA VAL A 46 8.14 -0.77 -2.92
C VAL A 46 7.77 0.22 -1.82
N VAL A 47 6.57 0.76 -1.87
CA VAL A 47 6.05 1.64 -0.82
C VAL A 47 5.37 0.82 0.27
N ALA A 48 5.77 1.06 1.50
CA ALA A 48 5.30 0.38 2.71
C ALA A 48 4.55 1.37 3.62
N CYS A 49 3.33 1.07 4.00
CA CYS A 49 2.56 1.89 4.94
C CYS A 49 1.73 1.02 5.90
N TRP A 50 1.13 1.64 6.93
CA TRP A 50 0.16 0.97 7.78
C TRP A 50 -1.21 0.84 7.09
N HIS A 51 -1.95 -0.23 7.41
CA HIS A 51 -3.25 -0.52 6.78
C HIS A 51 -4.30 0.57 7.05
N ASN A 52 -4.30 1.16 8.23
CA ASN A 52 -5.24 2.22 8.59
C ASN A 52 -5.04 3.53 7.79
N GLU A 53 -3.86 3.74 7.19
CA GLU A 53 -3.46 4.99 6.54
C GLU A 53 -3.51 4.93 5.00
N LEU A 54 -3.96 3.81 4.42
CA LEU A 54 -3.82 3.54 2.98
C LEU A 54 -4.67 4.43 2.05
N PHE A 55 -5.68 5.15 2.58
CA PHE A 55 -6.71 5.82 1.77
C PHE A 55 -6.15 6.78 0.72
N CYS A 56 -5.12 7.55 1.04
CA CYS A 56 -4.61 8.59 0.14
C CYS A 56 -3.65 8.08 -0.95
N PHE A 57 -3.08 6.87 -0.81
CA PHE A 57 -2.01 6.40 -1.71
C PHE A 57 -2.42 6.20 -3.17
N PRO A 58 -3.62 5.68 -3.52
CA PRO A 58 -4.00 5.55 -4.93
C PRO A 58 -3.99 6.87 -5.70
N ALA A 59 -4.16 8.01 -5.00
CA ALA A 59 -4.09 9.34 -5.61
C ALA A 59 -2.67 9.77 -5.99
N LEU A 60 -1.64 9.14 -5.41
CA LEU A 60 -0.23 9.53 -5.61
C LEU A 60 0.47 8.80 -6.75
N ARG A 61 -0.22 7.89 -7.43
CA ARG A 61 0.41 7.08 -8.47
C ARG A 61 0.97 7.91 -9.64
N GLY A 62 0.43 9.12 -9.89
CA GLY A 62 0.82 9.95 -11.03
C GLY A 62 0.76 9.16 -12.35
N ASP A 63 1.82 9.25 -13.15
CA ASP A 63 1.98 8.52 -14.41
C ASP A 63 2.64 7.15 -14.24
N THR A 64 2.95 6.74 -13.00
CA THR A 64 3.53 5.42 -12.72
C THR A 64 2.44 4.37 -12.52
N ARG A 65 2.75 3.12 -12.83
CA ARG A 65 1.89 1.97 -12.53
C ARG A 65 2.22 1.43 -11.14
N TRP A 66 1.19 0.97 -10.45
CA TRP A 66 1.34 0.39 -9.12
C TRP A 66 0.67 -0.97 -9.06
N VAL A 67 1.28 -1.92 -8.35
CA VAL A 67 0.69 -3.19 -8.00
C VAL A 67 0.54 -3.30 -6.49
N ALA A 68 -0.69 -3.54 -6.02
CA ALA A 68 -1.00 -3.74 -4.61
C ALA A 68 -1.33 -5.21 -4.32
N ILE A 69 -0.90 -5.72 -3.15
CA ILE A 69 -1.29 -7.06 -2.70
C ILE A 69 -2.63 -6.96 -1.96
N VAL A 70 -3.65 -7.65 -2.46
CA VAL A 70 -5.02 -7.61 -1.93
C VAL A 70 -5.49 -9.01 -1.57
N SER A 71 -6.22 -9.15 -0.45
CA SER A 71 -6.80 -10.42 -0.01
C SER A 71 -7.67 -11.07 -1.09
N ALA A 72 -7.63 -12.40 -1.19
CA ALA A 72 -8.51 -13.19 -2.07
C ALA A 72 -9.95 -13.35 -1.53
N SER A 73 -10.31 -12.72 -0.41
CA SER A 73 -11.66 -12.71 0.15
C SER A 73 -12.66 -11.99 -0.76
N ARG A 74 -13.97 -12.15 -0.46
CA ARG A 74 -15.05 -11.42 -1.18
C ARG A 74 -14.89 -9.91 -1.07
N ASP A 75 -14.57 -9.40 0.11
CA ASP A 75 -14.34 -7.96 0.33
C ASP A 75 -13.09 -7.49 -0.44
N GLY A 76 -12.03 -8.33 -0.44
CA GLY A 76 -10.85 -8.10 -1.25
C GLY A 76 -11.14 -8.08 -2.75
N GLU A 77 -12.12 -8.86 -3.25
CA GLU A 77 -12.56 -8.80 -4.65
C GLU A 77 -13.17 -7.45 -5.00
N VAL A 78 -14.03 -6.92 -4.14
CA VAL A 78 -14.60 -5.57 -4.34
C VAL A 78 -13.49 -4.52 -4.30
N LEU A 79 -12.59 -4.59 -3.32
CA LEU A 79 -11.45 -3.67 -3.21
C LEU A 79 -10.54 -3.73 -4.44
N ALA A 80 -10.23 -4.92 -4.94
CA ALA A 80 -9.39 -5.07 -6.15
C ALA A 80 -10.04 -4.40 -7.37
N ARG A 81 -11.36 -4.56 -7.54
CA ARG A 81 -12.09 -3.87 -8.60
C ARG A 81 -12.08 -2.36 -8.44
N VAL A 82 -12.18 -1.85 -7.20
CA VAL A 82 -12.04 -0.41 -6.91
C VAL A 82 -10.64 0.07 -7.30
N LEU A 83 -9.59 -0.60 -6.82
CA LEU A 83 -8.20 -0.23 -7.10
C LEU A 83 -7.90 -0.26 -8.59
N ASN A 84 -8.35 -1.27 -9.32
CA ASN A 84 -8.19 -1.34 -10.78
C ASN A 84 -8.88 -0.17 -11.50
N ARG A 85 -10.07 0.26 -11.03
CA ARG A 85 -10.77 1.45 -11.54
C ARG A 85 -10.02 2.76 -11.22
N LEU A 86 -9.19 2.75 -10.18
CA LEU A 86 -8.30 3.85 -9.82
C LEU A 86 -6.93 3.75 -10.50
N GLY A 87 -6.71 2.74 -11.34
CA GLY A 87 -5.46 2.53 -12.09
C GLY A 87 -4.35 1.89 -11.27
N VAL A 88 -4.69 1.16 -10.20
CA VAL A 88 -3.76 0.35 -9.41
C VAL A 88 -4.01 -1.11 -9.70
N ASP A 89 -3.02 -1.82 -10.25
CA ASP A 89 -3.07 -3.25 -10.49
C ASP A 89 -3.09 -4.03 -9.17
N THR A 90 -3.65 -5.23 -9.15
CA THR A 90 -3.75 -6.00 -7.91
C THR A 90 -3.22 -7.43 -8.07
N ALA A 91 -2.34 -7.84 -7.15
CA ALA A 91 -1.94 -9.21 -6.94
C ALA A 91 -2.81 -9.85 -5.84
N ARG A 92 -3.42 -11.01 -6.13
CA ARG A 92 -4.48 -11.59 -5.28
C ARG A 92 -3.95 -12.69 -4.37
N GLY A 93 -4.08 -12.50 -3.07
CA GLY A 93 -3.70 -13.46 -2.03
C GLY A 93 -3.50 -12.80 -0.67
N SER A 94 -3.42 -13.58 0.38
CA SER A 94 -3.13 -13.09 1.73
C SER A 94 -2.31 -14.14 2.49
N SER A 95 -1.82 -13.79 3.67
CA SER A 95 -0.89 -14.51 4.55
C SER A 95 -1.14 -16.03 4.70
N SER A 96 -0.82 -16.82 3.68
CA SER A 96 -0.89 -18.29 3.61
C SER A 96 -0.20 -18.74 2.31
N ARG A 97 -0.43 -19.97 1.85
CA ARG A 97 0.00 -20.43 0.50
C ARG A 97 -0.42 -19.47 -0.62
N GLN A 98 -1.58 -18.83 -0.49
CA GLN A 98 -2.04 -17.79 -1.42
C GLN A 98 -1.23 -16.48 -1.30
N GLY A 99 -0.65 -16.18 -0.14
CA GLY A 99 0.23 -15.02 0.05
C GLY A 99 1.51 -15.10 -0.77
N LEU A 100 2.13 -16.29 -0.85
CA LEU A 100 3.29 -16.50 -1.72
C LEU A 100 2.96 -16.38 -3.20
N ALA A 101 1.76 -16.81 -3.62
CA ALA A 101 1.31 -16.66 -5.01
C ALA A 101 1.12 -15.17 -5.34
N ALA A 102 0.47 -14.41 -4.47
CA ALA A 102 0.32 -12.95 -4.65
C ALA A 102 1.66 -12.22 -4.65
N LEU A 103 2.58 -12.60 -3.77
CA LEU A 103 3.93 -12.05 -3.74
C LEU A 103 4.66 -12.30 -5.08
N ARG A 104 4.63 -13.53 -5.59
CA ARG A 104 5.23 -13.88 -6.89
C ARG A 104 4.60 -13.11 -8.04
N GLN A 105 3.27 -12.93 -8.02
CA GLN A 105 2.55 -12.15 -9.02
C GLN A 105 2.98 -10.68 -8.98
N ALA A 106 3.12 -10.09 -7.78
CA ALA A 106 3.58 -8.71 -7.62
C ALA A 106 5.04 -8.54 -8.09
N VAL A 107 5.95 -9.46 -7.70
CA VAL A 107 7.36 -9.47 -8.16
C VAL A 107 7.42 -9.56 -9.68
N ARG A 108 6.62 -10.45 -10.29
CA ARG A 108 6.56 -10.60 -11.73
C ARG A 108 6.09 -9.31 -12.41
N ALA A 109 5.01 -8.71 -11.93
CA ALA A 109 4.49 -7.44 -12.48
C ALA A 109 5.53 -6.32 -12.41
N MET A 110 6.27 -6.22 -11.30
CA MET A 110 7.32 -5.22 -11.13
C MET A 110 8.50 -5.46 -12.09
N ARG A 111 8.95 -6.71 -12.25
CA ARG A 111 10.07 -7.07 -13.14
C ARG A 111 9.72 -6.89 -14.62
N GLU A 112 8.53 -7.34 -15.04
CA GLU A 112 8.04 -7.21 -16.42
C GLU A 112 7.67 -5.76 -16.76
N GLY A 113 7.44 -4.93 -15.76
CA GLY A 113 7.09 -3.52 -15.92
C GLY A 113 8.24 -2.60 -16.32
N ALA A 114 9.45 -3.14 -16.58
CA ALA A 114 10.62 -2.40 -17.04
C ALA A 114 10.88 -1.10 -16.27
N GLY A 115 10.84 -1.16 -14.93
CA GLY A 115 11.07 -0.01 -14.05
C GLY A 115 9.86 0.92 -13.85
N ARG A 116 8.73 0.65 -14.50
CA ARG A 116 7.54 1.52 -14.45
C ARG A 116 6.44 1.04 -13.51
N VAL A 117 6.60 -0.15 -12.89
CA VAL A 117 5.62 -0.72 -11.95
C VAL A 117 6.19 -0.73 -10.56
N ASN A 118 5.56 0.01 -9.67
CA ASN A 118 5.91 0.10 -8.25
C ASN A 118 5.05 -0.86 -7.42
N GLY A 119 5.61 -1.40 -6.34
CA GLY A 119 4.88 -2.19 -5.36
C GLY A 119 4.24 -1.30 -4.29
N PHE A 120 3.04 -1.66 -3.84
CA PHE A 120 2.40 -1.02 -2.69
C PHE A 120 1.91 -2.08 -1.71
N VAL A 121 2.34 -2.00 -0.44
CA VAL A 121 2.01 -3.00 0.57
C VAL A 121 1.65 -2.35 1.91
N THR A 122 0.52 -2.76 2.48
CA THR A 122 0.20 -2.48 3.88
C THR A 122 0.88 -3.51 4.76
N VAL A 123 1.83 -3.05 5.58
CA VAL A 123 2.82 -3.93 6.23
C VAL A 123 2.27 -4.79 7.36
N ASP A 124 1.22 -4.35 8.05
CA ASP A 124 0.52 -5.12 9.07
C ASP A 124 -0.47 -6.15 8.49
N GLY A 125 -0.72 -6.07 7.18
CA GLY A 125 -1.55 -7.02 6.44
C GLY A 125 -3.04 -6.96 6.84
N PRO A 126 -3.90 -7.82 6.23
CA PRO A 126 -5.37 -7.69 6.36
C PRO A 126 -5.95 -8.20 7.69
N ARG A 127 -5.15 -8.78 8.57
CA ARG A 127 -5.58 -9.35 9.86
C ARG A 127 -4.83 -8.78 11.06
N GLY A 128 -3.92 -7.84 10.84
CA GLY A 128 -3.08 -7.27 11.89
C GLY A 128 -2.13 -8.25 12.57
N PRO A 129 -1.73 -7.96 13.79
CA PRO A 129 -2.17 -6.84 14.62
C PRO A 129 -1.76 -5.47 14.08
N ARG A 130 -2.52 -4.44 14.42
CA ARG A 130 -2.30 -3.06 13.99
C ARG A 130 -0.89 -2.59 14.36
N HIS A 131 -0.20 -1.94 13.41
CA HIS A 131 1.13 -1.38 13.56
C HIS A 131 2.20 -2.42 13.97
N LYS A 132 2.03 -3.67 13.49
CA LYS A 132 3.03 -4.72 13.55
C LYS A 132 3.36 -5.18 12.14
N ALA A 133 4.58 -4.86 11.69
CA ALA A 133 4.98 -5.18 10.33
C ALA A 133 5.20 -6.68 10.15
N LYS A 134 4.85 -7.16 8.96
CA LYS A 134 5.12 -8.52 8.48
C LYS A 134 6.25 -8.49 7.46
N ASP A 135 6.89 -9.60 7.30
CA ASP A 135 8.06 -9.82 6.43
C ASP A 135 7.75 -9.73 4.93
N GLY A 136 6.49 -9.91 4.53
CA GLY A 136 6.10 -9.97 3.12
C GLY A 136 6.55 -8.78 2.27
N VAL A 137 6.59 -7.58 2.82
CA VAL A 137 7.04 -6.37 2.12
C VAL A 137 8.55 -6.37 1.88
N LEU A 138 9.33 -6.89 2.84
CA LEU A 138 10.78 -7.06 2.71
C LEU A 138 11.11 -8.08 1.62
N LEU A 139 10.37 -9.20 1.62
CA LEU A 139 10.49 -10.22 0.58
C LEU A 139 10.15 -9.64 -0.81
N LEU A 140 9.09 -8.84 -0.92
CA LEU A 140 8.74 -8.18 -2.18
C LEU A 140 9.87 -7.27 -2.66
N ALA A 141 10.38 -6.40 -1.80
CA ALA A 141 11.44 -5.44 -2.13
C ALA A 141 12.72 -6.16 -2.60
N ALA A 142 13.19 -7.13 -1.81
CA ALA A 142 14.40 -7.88 -2.15
C ALA A 142 14.25 -8.72 -3.42
N LEU A 143 13.13 -9.46 -3.58
CA LEU A 143 12.89 -10.28 -4.76
C LEU A 143 12.65 -9.44 -6.03
N ALA A 144 12.06 -8.27 -5.92
CA ALA A 144 11.92 -7.34 -7.04
C ALA A 144 13.21 -6.57 -7.35
N GLY A 145 14.22 -6.58 -6.45
CA GLY A 145 15.42 -5.76 -6.54
C GLY A 145 15.13 -4.26 -6.42
N ALA A 146 14.06 -3.91 -5.68
CA ALA A 146 13.54 -2.56 -5.59
C ALA A 146 13.79 -1.96 -4.19
N PRO A 147 14.20 -0.69 -4.08
CA PRO A 147 14.27 -0.01 -2.79
C PRO A 147 12.93 -0.01 -2.06
N LEU A 148 12.96 -0.22 -0.74
CA LEU A 148 11.82 -0.10 0.14
C LEU A 148 11.69 1.35 0.63
N VAL A 149 10.47 1.88 0.57
CA VAL A 149 10.15 3.27 0.95
C VAL A 149 9.06 3.25 2.02
N PRO A 150 9.41 3.48 3.30
CA PRO A 150 8.39 3.63 4.33
C PRO A 150 7.60 4.92 4.10
N ALA A 151 6.29 4.88 4.33
CA ALA A 151 5.42 6.04 4.15
C ALA A 151 4.32 6.09 5.21
N ARG A 152 3.93 7.30 5.62
CA ARG A 152 2.85 7.55 6.58
C ARG A 152 1.86 8.56 6.02
N VAL A 153 0.62 8.45 6.48
CA VAL A 153 -0.41 9.46 6.22
C VAL A 153 -0.99 9.95 7.53
N ARG A 154 -1.08 11.26 7.69
CA ARG A 154 -1.71 11.92 8.83
C ARG A 154 -2.76 12.89 8.32
N CYS A 155 -4.01 12.65 8.67
CA CYS A 155 -5.11 13.52 8.31
C CYS A 155 -5.47 14.45 9.48
N SER A 156 -5.65 15.74 9.20
CA SER A 156 -6.02 16.73 10.24
C SER A 156 -7.37 16.43 10.87
N ARG A 157 -8.28 15.79 10.08
CA ARG A 157 -9.57 15.27 10.56
C ARG A 157 -9.90 13.99 9.78
N ALA A 158 -10.23 12.92 10.49
CA ALA A 158 -10.61 11.65 9.92
C ALA A 158 -11.74 11.00 10.74
N PHE A 159 -12.59 10.27 10.08
CA PHE A 159 -13.49 9.32 10.73
C PHE A 159 -12.71 8.02 10.99
N VAL A 160 -12.60 7.62 12.25
CA VAL A 160 -11.86 6.43 12.67
C VAL A 160 -12.85 5.30 12.93
N PHE A 161 -12.73 4.21 12.19
CA PHE A 161 -13.53 2.99 12.39
C PHE A 161 -13.05 2.22 13.63
N ARG A 162 -13.41 2.72 14.83
CA ARG A 162 -12.89 2.24 16.11
C ARG A 162 -13.10 0.75 16.40
N LYS A 163 -14.11 0.12 15.77
CA LYS A 163 -14.41 -1.30 15.88
C LYS A 163 -13.62 -2.18 14.89
N ALA A 164 -12.99 -1.59 13.88
CA ALA A 164 -12.13 -2.31 12.97
C ALA A 164 -10.77 -2.62 13.65
N TRP A 165 -10.17 -3.76 13.34
CA TRP A 165 -8.91 -4.21 13.92
C TRP A 165 -7.76 -3.22 13.67
N ASP A 166 -7.75 -2.57 12.49
CA ASP A 166 -6.76 -1.58 12.07
C ASP A 166 -7.10 -0.16 12.51
N ARG A 167 -8.36 0.11 12.94
CA ARG A 167 -8.89 1.46 13.17
C ARG A 167 -8.73 2.33 11.93
N PHE A 168 -9.16 1.82 10.78
CA PHE A 168 -9.06 2.51 9.49
C PHE A 168 -9.49 3.98 9.59
N GLU A 169 -8.72 4.85 8.94
CA GLU A 169 -8.91 6.31 8.95
C GLU A 169 -9.42 6.78 7.60
N LEU A 170 -10.68 7.24 7.58
CA LEU A 170 -11.29 7.86 6.40
C LEU A 170 -11.19 9.38 6.54
N PRO A 171 -10.45 10.08 5.66
CA PRO A 171 -10.38 11.54 5.70
C PRO A 171 -11.77 12.17 5.61
N LEU A 172 -12.02 13.16 6.45
CA LEU A 172 -13.24 13.96 6.34
C LEU A 172 -13.10 15.01 5.23
N PRO A 173 -14.21 15.42 4.59
CA PRO A 173 -14.18 16.51 3.63
C PRO A 173 -13.48 17.76 4.18
N PHE A 174 -12.72 18.44 3.30
CA PHE A 174 -11.96 19.66 3.60
C PHE A 174 -10.83 19.47 4.62
N SER A 175 -10.44 18.21 4.92
CA SER A 175 -9.26 17.93 5.73
C SER A 175 -7.97 18.07 4.92
N THR A 176 -6.86 18.28 5.61
CA THR A 176 -5.51 18.18 5.04
C THR A 176 -4.93 16.83 5.43
N CYS A 177 -4.52 16.04 4.44
CA CYS A 177 -3.78 14.80 4.65
C CYS A 177 -2.31 15.02 4.26
N ARG A 178 -1.45 14.90 5.25
CA ARG A 178 0.01 14.98 5.11
C ARG A 178 0.53 13.59 4.85
N ILE A 179 1.21 13.40 3.73
CA ILE A 179 1.82 12.13 3.31
C ILE A 179 3.32 12.33 3.38
N VAL A 180 4.00 11.56 4.22
CA VAL A 180 5.44 11.67 4.45
C VAL A 180 6.10 10.40 3.96
N PHE A 181 7.02 10.52 3.00
CA PHE A 181 7.88 9.44 2.56
C PHE A 181 9.19 9.44 3.34
N GLY A 182 9.63 8.27 3.79
CA GLY A 182 10.96 8.07 4.34
C GLY A 182 12.01 7.90 3.23
N ARG A 183 13.26 7.89 3.62
CA ARG A 183 14.36 7.64 2.68
C ARG A 183 14.26 6.24 2.09
N PRO A 184 14.33 6.07 0.76
CA PRO A 184 14.44 4.77 0.14
C PRO A 184 15.68 4.01 0.64
N TYR A 185 15.56 2.71 0.86
CA TYR A 185 16.69 1.88 1.26
C TYR A 185 16.62 0.48 0.64
N ALA A 186 17.78 -0.12 0.40
CA ALA A 186 17.87 -1.47 -0.13
C ALA A 186 17.59 -2.50 0.99
N VAL A 187 16.87 -3.57 0.65
CA VAL A 187 16.70 -4.74 1.51
C VAL A 187 17.66 -5.83 1.02
N PRO A 188 18.75 -6.13 1.76
CA PRO A 188 19.69 -7.15 1.33
C PRO A 188 19.04 -8.54 1.29
N SER A 189 19.34 -9.34 0.26
CA SER A 189 18.80 -10.70 0.13
C SER A 189 19.21 -11.61 1.30
N GLY A 190 20.37 -11.37 1.91
CA GLY A 190 20.83 -12.06 3.11
C GLY A 190 19.99 -11.76 4.37
N ALA A 191 19.26 -10.64 4.40
CA ALA A 191 18.38 -10.24 5.52
C ALA A 191 17.03 -10.97 5.56
N LEU A 192 16.80 -11.96 4.70
CA LEU A 192 15.49 -12.60 4.53
C LEU A 192 15.29 -13.88 5.36
N ARG A 193 16.16 -14.19 6.31
CA ARG A 193 16.11 -15.42 7.13
C ARG A 193 16.52 -15.18 8.58
N GLY A 194 15.94 -15.97 9.47
CA GLY A 194 16.33 -16.02 10.87
C GLY A 194 16.30 -14.66 11.57
N GLN A 195 17.32 -14.40 12.37
CA GLN A 195 17.43 -13.17 13.17
C GLN A 195 17.53 -11.91 12.30
N ALA A 196 18.25 -11.98 11.18
CA ALA A 196 18.39 -10.85 10.25
C ALA A 196 17.04 -10.37 9.68
N LEU A 197 16.11 -11.30 9.41
CA LEU A 197 14.75 -10.94 8.98
C LEU A 197 13.97 -10.25 10.10
N ALA A 198 14.07 -10.76 11.33
CA ALA A 198 13.43 -10.13 12.47
C ALA A 198 13.97 -8.72 12.76
N ASP A 199 15.27 -8.51 12.56
CA ASP A 199 15.92 -7.20 12.69
C ASP A 199 15.44 -6.24 11.59
N ALA A 200 15.36 -6.70 10.34
CA ALA A 200 14.87 -5.90 9.23
C ALA A 200 13.40 -5.50 9.40
N VAL A 201 12.56 -6.38 9.96
CA VAL A 201 11.17 -6.05 10.32
C VAL A 201 11.12 -4.96 11.40
N ARG A 202 11.94 -5.09 12.45
CA ARG A 202 12.02 -4.06 13.51
C ARG A 202 12.54 -2.72 12.98
N GLU A 203 13.51 -2.75 12.08
CA GLU A 203 14.02 -1.54 11.42
C GLU A 203 12.91 -0.86 10.61
N LEU A 204 12.13 -1.61 9.82
CA LEU A 204 11.00 -1.07 9.08
C LEU A 204 9.95 -0.45 10.02
N GLU A 205 9.59 -1.12 11.12
CA GLU A 205 8.68 -0.58 12.14
C GLU A 205 9.21 0.75 12.71
N ALA A 206 10.49 0.79 13.09
CA ALA A 206 11.13 1.99 13.62
C ALA A 206 11.10 3.14 12.61
N ARG A 207 11.42 2.87 11.34
CA ARG A 207 11.37 3.86 10.26
C ARG A 207 9.95 4.39 10.04
N LEU A 208 8.93 3.51 10.05
CA LEU A 208 7.54 3.92 9.93
C LEU A 208 7.09 4.77 11.13
N HIS A 209 7.44 4.39 12.35
CA HIS A 209 7.09 5.17 13.55
C HIS A 209 7.80 6.52 13.59
N GLY A 210 9.01 6.61 13.08
CA GLY A 210 9.80 7.85 13.05
C GLY A 210 9.34 8.88 12.01
N LEU A 211 8.38 8.56 11.15
CA LEU A 211 7.86 9.50 10.12
C LEU A 211 6.66 10.35 10.60
N GLY A 212 6.24 10.26 11.85
CA GLY A 212 5.02 10.97 12.16
C GLY A 212 4.85 11.56 13.50
#